data_454881e8060887ba051312e207187a8f
#
_entry.id   454881e8060887ba051312e207187a8f
#
_cell.length_a   1.000
_cell.length_b   1.000
_cell.length_c   1.000
_cell.angle_alpha   90.00
_cell.angle_beta   90.00
_cell.angle_gamma   90.00
#
_symmetry.space_group_name_H-M   'P 1'
#
loop_
_entity.id
_entity.type
_entity.pdbx_description
1 polymer ?
#
loop_
_entity_poly.entity_id
_entity_poly.type
_entity_poly.pdbx_seq_one_letter_code
_entity_poly.pdbx_strand_id
1 'polypeptide(L)'
;MKGAECGLAEYMQGANKRFIIPVYQRNYDWKLENCKQLYDDLVKVIKTNRKTHFFGSIVSVYEPSGKNIEFLVIDGQQRLTTVSLLLLAMYNLIQKGVIVPQDDMLATRIYEEFLVDKYQKQETRIKLKPVKNDKKAFGKLFDADDEHIRGSNITNNYNYFYERIQKQEISIDELFDAICRLEIISIRLENDDNPQLIFESLNSTGLDLSEGDKIRNFILMGLPSQQQELYYEKYWNRIEEHTGYDVSAFIRDYLSVKQQEIPAQKRIYRDFKEYVNSANIELEILLDELLKYAKRYAILLRGCPDNRTLDACIYRLNRLETNRARHLDV
;
A
#
# COMPACT_ATOMS: atom_id res chain seq x y z
N MET A 1 -3.98 -19.07 12.93
CA MET A 1 -4.10 -18.75 11.50
C MET A 1 -5.10 -19.68 10.83
N LYS A 2 -6.09 -19.15 10.13
CA LYS A 2 -7.09 -19.92 9.35
C LYS A 2 -7.07 -19.47 7.91
N GLY A 3 -6.87 -20.42 7.00
CA GLY A 3 -6.93 -20.19 5.54
C GLY A 3 -8.16 -20.86 4.94
N ALA A 4 -8.85 -20.16 4.05
CA ALA A 4 -9.98 -20.69 3.30
C ALA A 4 -9.94 -20.16 1.87
N GLU A 5 -10.31 -21.02 0.92
CA GLU A 5 -10.63 -20.61 -0.44
C GLU A 5 -12.01 -19.96 -0.46
N CYS A 6 -12.13 -18.80 -1.09
CA CYS A 6 -13.41 -18.12 -1.28
C CYS A 6 -13.39 -17.22 -2.52
N GLY A 7 -14.58 -16.89 -3.03
CA GLY A 7 -14.70 -15.88 -4.07
C GLY A 7 -14.29 -14.49 -3.58
N LEU A 8 -13.53 -13.76 -4.41
CA LEU A 8 -13.14 -12.38 -4.08
C LEU A 8 -14.38 -11.50 -3.88
N ALA A 9 -15.40 -11.65 -4.71
CA ALA A 9 -16.66 -10.93 -4.57
C ALA A 9 -17.32 -11.23 -3.22
N GLU A 10 -17.41 -12.50 -2.80
CA GLU A 10 -17.92 -12.91 -1.50
C GLU A 10 -17.10 -12.29 -0.34
N TYR A 11 -15.80 -12.25 -0.47
CA TYR A 11 -14.92 -11.64 0.52
C TYR A 11 -15.20 -10.14 0.67
N MET A 12 -15.38 -9.40 -0.44
CA MET A 12 -15.57 -7.95 -0.44
C MET A 12 -16.99 -7.48 -0.15
N GLN A 13 -18.01 -8.25 -0.55
CA GLN A 13 -19.40 -7.85 -0.47
C GLN A 13 -19.95 -7.80 0.96
N GLY A 14 -21.07 -7.07 1.14
CA GLY A 14 -21.85 -7.03 2.38
C GLY A 14 -21.64 -5.75 3.19
N ALA A 15 -22.63 -5.46 4.05
CA ALA A 15 -22.59 -4.30 4.94
C ALA A 15 -21.67 -4.53 6.13
N ASN A 16 -21.29 -3.44 6.79
CA ASN A 16 -20.46 -3.43 8.00
C ASN A 16 -19.05 -4.02 7.82
N LYS A 17 -18.58 -4.20 6.60
CA LYS A 17 -17.21 -4.62 6.29
C LYS A 17 -16.35 -3.42 5.87
N ARG A 18 -15.16 -3.31 6.44
CA ARG A 18 -14.16 -2.29 6.08
C ARG A 18 -12.79 -2.93 5.90
N PHE A 19 -12.10 -2.54 4.85
CA PHE A 19 -10.74 -3.00 4.54
C PHE A 19 -9.78 -1.87 4.81
N ILE A 20 -8.99 -1.99 5.87
CA ILE A 20 -8.03 -0.98 6.29
C ILE A 20 -6.65 -1.41 5.85
N ILE A 21 -5.99 -0.59 5.03
CA ILE A 21 -4.57 -0.77 4.73
C ILE A 21 -3.79 0.02 5.78
N PRO A 22 -3.06 -0.66 6.69
CA PRO A 22 -2.35 -0.01 7.77
C PRO A 22 -1.27 0.95 7.28
N VAL A 23 -0.95 1.98 8.07
CA VAL A 23 0.00 3.04 7.71
C VAL A 23 1.43 2.56 7.46
N TYR A 24 1.79 1.40 7.98
CA TYR A 24 3.09 0.79 7.74
C TYR A 24 3.19 0.07 6.39
N GLN A 25 2.07 -0.13 5.70
CA GLN A 25 2.08 -0.68 4.35
C GLN A 25 2.56 0.35 3.33
N ARG A 26 3.14 -0.14 2.23
CA ARG A 26 3.53 0.75 1.12
C ARG A 26 2.30 1.34 0.43
N ASN A 27 2.52 2.47 -0.24
CA ASN A 27 1.52 3.06 -1.14
C ASN A 27 1.14 2.08 -2.25
N TYR A 28 0.03 2.37 -2.91
CA TYR A 28 -0.40 1.63 -4.09
C TYR A 28 0.61 1.80 -5.22
N ASP A 29 1.26 0.69 -5.60
CA ASP A 29 2.41 0.70 -6.51
C ASP A 29 2.20 -0.12 -7.79
N TRP A 30 1.06 -0.77 -7.95
CA TRP A 30 0.75 -1.43 -9.21
C TRP A 30 0.73 -0.43 -10.36
N LYS A 31 1.40 -0.82 -11.46
CA LYS A 31 1.51 -0.03 -12.68
C LYS A 31 0.43 -0.46 -13.68
N LEU A 32 0.36 0.24 -14.79
CA LEU A 32 -0.59 -0.05 -15.87
C LEU A 32 -0.50 -1.50 -16.37
N GLU A 33 0.70 -2.07 -16.41
CA GLU A 33 0.93 -3.45 -16.84
C GLU A 33 0.19 -4.47 -15.95
N ASN A 34 0.17 -4.23 -14.63
CA ASN A 34 -0.55 -5.08 -13.69
C ASN A 34 -2.07 -4.99 -13.91
N CYS A 35 -2.57 -3.78 -14.13
CA CYS A 35 -3.99 -3.54 -14.43
C CYS A 35 -4.39 -4.14 -15.77
N LYS A 36 -3.52 -4.03 -16.77
CA LYS A 36 -3.70 -4.65 -18.07
C LYS A 36 -3.78 -6.17 -17.95
N GLN A 37 -2.85 -6.77 -17.23
CA GLN A 37 -2.85 -8.22 -16.99
C GLN A 37 -4.15 -8.67 -16.34
N LEU A 38 -4.60 -8.01 -15.29
CA LEU A 38 -5.87 -8.33 -14.65
C LEU A 38 -7.05 -8.24 -15.63
N TYR A 39 -7.15 -7.16 -16.39
CA TYR A 39 -8.25 -6.97 -17.34
C TYR A 39 -8.23 -8.03 -18.45
N ASP A 40 -7.06 -8.34 -19.01
CA ASP A 40 -6.87 -9.37 -20.03
C ASP A 40 -7.25 -10.76 -19.48
N ASP A 41 -6.93 -11.06 -18.23
CA ASP A 41 -7.32 -12.29 -17.55
C ASP A 41 -8.85 -12.38 -17.38
N LEU A 42 -9.52 -11.28 -16.99
CA LEU A 42 -10.99 -11.23 -16.89
C LEU A 42 -11.66 -11.47 -18.25
N VAL A 43 -11.18 -10.80 -19.32
CA VAL A 43 -11.67 -11.05 -20.69
C VAL A 43 -11.48 -12.50 -21.08
N LYS A 44 -10.34 -13.10 -20.75
CA LYS A 44 -10.04 -14.50 -21.03
C LYS A 44 -10.98 -15.44 -20.27
N VAL A 45 -11.30 -15.15 -19.01
CA VAL A 45 -12.25 -15.94 -18.20
C VAL A 45 -13.59 -16.07 -18.92
N ILE A 46 -14.12 -14.97 -19.46
CA ILE A 46 -15.38 -14.95 -20.20
C ILE A 46 -15.25 -15.68 -21.54
N LYS A 47 -14.27 -15.27 -22.38
CA LYS A 47 -14.10 -15.85 -23.72
C LYS A 47 -13.82 -17.36 -23.73
N THR A 48 -13.19 -17.88 -22.68
CA THR A 48 -12.89 -19.32 -22.53
C THR A 48 -13.86 -20.04 -21.59
N ASN A 49 -14.89 -19.35 -21.12
CA ASN A 49 -15.90 -19.85 -20.18
C ASN A 49 -15.32 -20.59 -18.97
N ARG A 50 -14.25 -20.02 -18.38
CA ARG A 50 -13.65 -20.58 -17.15
C ARG A 50 -14.60 -20.35 -15.99
N LYS A 51 -14.77 -21.35 -15.14
CA LYS A 51 -15.60 -21.25 -13.95
C LYS A 51 -15.00 -20.32 -12.91
N THR A 52 -13.69 -20.40 -12.74
CA THR A 52 -12.94 -19.65 -11.72
C THR A 52 -11.58 -19.22 -12.25
N HIS A 53 -11.02 -18.19 -11.59
CA HIS A 53 -9.66 -17.71 -11.84
C HIS A 53 -8.99 -17.34 -10.52
N PHE A 54 -7.89 -18.01 -10.21
CA PHE A 54 -7.14 -17.75 -9.00
C PHE A 54 -6.42 -16.40 -9.08
N PHE A 55 -6.73 -15.51 -8.14
CA PHE A 55 -6.22 -14.13 -8.11
C PHE A 55 -5.14 -13.91 -7.06
N GLY A 56 -4.88 -14.89 -6.20
CA GLY A 56 -3.85 -14.85 -5.17
C GLY A 56 -4.38 -14.97 -3.76
N SER A 57 -3.58 -14.55 -2.77
CA SER A 57 -3.97 -14.58 -1.37
C SER A 57 -4.26 -13.18 -0.83
N ILE A 58 -5.12 -13.10 0.18
CA ILE A 58 -5.33 -11.91 1.01
C ILE A 58 -5.17 -12.31 2.46
N VAL A 59 -4.27 -11.64 3.16
CA VAL A 59 -4.00 -11.89 4.58
C VAL A 59 -4.51 -10.70 5.39
N SER A 60 -5.31 -10.97 6.40
CA SER A 60 -5.88 -9.93 7.25
C SER A 60 -5.95 -10.32 8.71
N VAL A 61 -5.83 -9.31 9.58
CA VAL A 61 -6.22 -9.37 10.98
C VAL A 61 -7.65 -8.84 11.08
N TYR A 62 -8.43 -9.49 11.91
CA TYR A 62 -9.83 -9.17 12.10
C TYR A 62 -10.00 -8.38 13.39
N GLU A 63 -10.42 -7.12 13.29
CA GLU A 63 -10.70 -6.28 14.44
C GLU A 63 -12.18 -5.92 14.52
N PRO A 64 -12.90 -6.29 15.58
CA PRO A 64 -14.25 -5.82 15.81
C PRO A 64 -14.22 -4.33 16.18
N SER A 65 -14.93 -3.50 15.42
CA SER A 65 -15.05 -2.04 15.65
C SER A 65 -16.51 -1.65 15.81
N GLY A 66 -17.03 -1.81 17.00
CA GLY A 66 -18.45 -1.57 17.30
C GLY A 66 -19.37 -2.56 16.54
N LYS A 67 -20.22 -2.03 15.64
CA LYS A 67 -21.06 -2.85 14.76
C LYS A 67 -20.35 -3.28 13.47
N ASN A 68 -19.15 -2.76 13.22
CA ASN A 68 -18.38 -2.99 12.01
C ASN A 68 -17.33 -4.07 12.24
N ILE A 69 -16.93 -4.66 11.14
CA ILE A 69 -15.82 -5.58 11.05
C ILE A 69 -14.73 -4.90 10.24
N GLU A 70 -13.61 -4.62 10.87
CA GLU A 70 -12.44 -4.07 10.20
C GLU A 70 -11.44 -5.19 9.88
N PHE A 71 -11.11 -5.31 8.61
CA PHE A 71 -10.07 -6.20 8.12
C PHE A 71 -8.79 -5.38 7.94
N LEU A 72 -7.84 -5.53 8.86
CA LEU A 72 -6.50 -4.95 8.67
C LEU A 72 -5.75 -5.81 7.66
N VAL A 73 -5.53 -5.26 6.46
CA VAL A 73 -4.92 -5.99 5.35
C VAL A 73 -3.41 -6.04 5.50
N ILE A 74 -2.88 -7.22 5.81
CA ILE A 74 -1.45 -7.47 5.98
C ILE A 74 -0.78 -7.79 4.63
N ASP A 75 -1.48 -8.51 3.75
CA ASP A 75 -1.06 -8.77 2.37
C ASP A 75 -2.27 -8.79 1.45
N GLY A 76 -2.05 -8.50 0.15
CA GLY A 76 -3.11 -8.42 -0.86
C GLY A 76 -3.68 -7.02 -1.07
N GLN A 77 -3.14 -5.99 -0.43
CA GLN A 77 -3.59 -4.59 -0.55
C GLN A 77 -3.65 -4.09 -2.00
N GLN A 78 -2.65 -4.43 -2.82
CA GLN A 78 -2.60 -4.03 -4.22
C GLN A 78 -3.78 -4.62 -5.01
N ARG A 79 -4.10 -5.90 -4.77
CA ARG A 79 -5.21 -6.61 -5.40
C ARG A 79 -6.55 -5.99 -5.03
N LEU A 80 -6.80 -5.78 -3.73
CA LEU A 80 -8.04 -5.15 -3.25
C LEU A 80 -8.23 -3.75 -3.81
N THR A 81 -7.17 -2.94 -3.80
CA THR A 81 -7.21 -1.58 -4.35
C THR A 81 -7.53 -1.61 -5.84
N THR A 82 -6.85 -2.46 -6.61
CA THR A 82 -7.04 -2.55 -8.06
C THR A 82 -8.46 -2.98 -8.44
N VAL A 83 -9.01 -3.99 -7.76
CA VAL A 83 -10.40 -4.42 -8.02
C VAL A 83 -11.39 -3.34 -7.59
N SER A 84 -11.14 -2.61 -6.51
CA SER A 84 -11.98 -1.47 -6.11
C SER A 84 -11.95 -0.35 -7.15
N LEU A 85 -10.79 -0.07 -7.77
CA LEU A 85 -10.68 0.90 -8.88
C LEU A 85 -11.46 0.45 -10.11
N LEU A 86 -11.37 -0.83 -10.46
CA LEU A 86 -12.11 -1.41 -11.59
C LEU A 86 -13.62 -1.31 -11.38
N LEU A 87 -14.11 -1.71 -10.19
CA LEU A 87 -15.53 -1.62 -9.82
C LEU A 87 -16.03 -0.17 -9.82
N LEU A 88 -15.21 0.78 -9.34
CA LEU A 88 -15.56 2.20 -9.36
C LEU A 88 -15.63 2.76 -10.78
N ALA A 89 -14.73 2.34 -11.68
CA ALA A 89 -14.79 2.71 -13.08
C ALA A 89 -16.05 2.19 -13.78
N MET A 90 -16.45 0.94 -13.48
CA MET A 90 -17.71 0.37 -13.96
C MET A 90 -18.91 1.19 -13.47
N TYR A 91 -18.97 1.45 -12.17
CA TYR A 91 -20.03 2.24 -11.55
C TYR A 91 -20.16 3.61 -12.21
N ASN A 92 -19.06 4.35 -12.34
CA ASN A 92 -19.08 5.69 -12.90
C ASN A 92 -19.48 5.71 -14.39
N LEU A 93 -19.09 4.71 -15.18
CA LEU A 93 -19.53 4.59 -16.59
C LEU A 93 -21.04 4.36 -16.72
N ILE A 94 -21.61 3.55 -15.85
CA ILE A 94 -23.06 3.31 -15.83
C ILE A 94 -23.79 4.57 -15.35
N GLN A 95 -23.33 5.19 -14.25
CA GLN A 95 -23.97 6.39 -13.69
C GLN A 95 -23.97 7.58 -14.63
N LYS A 96 -22.91 7.72 -15.44
CA LYS A 96 -22.83 8.77 -16.47
C LYS A 96 -23.60 8.44 -17.76
N GLY A 97 -24.23 7.27 -17.83
CA GLY A 97 -24.95 6.81 -19.01
C GLY A 97 -24.08 6.52 -20.23
N VAL A 98 -22.75 6.36 -20.02
CA VAL A 98 -21.80 6.02 -21.09
C VAL A 98 -21.98 4.57 -21.55
N ILE A 99 -22.29 3.69 -20.61
CA ILE A 99 -22.61 2.27 -20.86
C ILE A 99 -23.91 1.93 -20.13
N VAL A 100 -24.79 1.21 -20.83
CA VAL A 100 -26.06 0.72 -20.27
C VAL A 100 -25.89 -0.78 -20.00
N PRO A 101 -25.99 -1.25 -18.74
CA PRO A 101 -25.93 -2.67 -18.41
C PRO A 101 -27.24 -3.36 -18.79
N GLN A 102 -27.21 -4.70 -18.90
CA GLN A 102 -28.44 -5.50 -19.04
C GLN A 102 -29.16 -5.64 -17.69
N ASP A 103 -28.41 -5.73 -16.59
CA ASP A 103 -28.96 -5.70 -15.23
C ASP A 103 -29.08 -4.26 -14.74
N ASP A 104 -30.29 -3.72 -14.73
CA ASP A 104 -30.58 -2.35 -14.27
C ASP A 104 -30.09 -2.07 -12.84
N MET A 105 -29.92 -3.12 -12.01
CA MET A 105 -29.45 -3.01 -10.63
C MET A 105 -27.93 -3.11 -10.49
N LEU A 106 -27.19 -3.35 -11.58
CA LEU A 106 -25.74 -3.59 -11.52
C LEU A 106 -24.98 -2.44 -10.85
N ALA A 107 -25.28 -1.19 -11.23
CA ALA A 107 -24.61 -0.03 -10.62
C ALA A 107 -24.88 0.07 -9.11
N THR A 108 -26.12 -0.10 -8.69
CA THR A 108 -26.51 -0.09 -7.27
C THR A 108 -25.80 -1.19 -6.51
N ARG A 109 -25.75 -2.40 -7.08
CA ARG A 109 -25.06 -3.55 -6.48
C ARG A 109 -23.57 -3.27 -6.31
N ILE A 110 -22.88 -2.79 -7.35
CA ILE A 110 -21.45 -2.44 -7.28
C ILE A 110 -21.21 -1.40 -6.19
N TYR A 111 -22.00 -0.34 -6.16
CA TYR A 111 -21.83 0.75 -5.21
C TYR A 111 -22.09 0.34 -3.77
N GLU A 112 -23.26 -0.23 -3.49
CA GLU A 112 -23.71 -0.51 -2.12
C GLU A 112 -23.06 -1.78 -1.52
N GLU A 113 -22.75 -2.79 -2.34
CA GLU A 113 -22.20 -4.04 -1.82
C GLU A 113 -20.68 -4.07 -1.78
N PHE A 114 -19.99 -3.33 -2.67
CA PHE A 114 -18.53 -3.42 -2.80
C PHE A 114 -17.79 -2.14 -2.43
N LEU A 115 -18.33 -0.96 -2.78
CA LEU A 115 -17.57 0.29 -2.68
C LEU A 115 -17.92 1.07 -1.41
N VAL A 116 -19.17 1.10 -1.03
CA VAL A 116 -19.69 1.97 0.03
C VAL A 116 -20.57 1.19 1.00
N ASP A 117 -20.45 1.50 2.27
CA ASP A 117 -21.37 1.04 3.29
C ASP A 117 -22.39 2.17 3.58
N LYS A 118 -23.61 1.98 3.11
CA LYS A 118 -24.72 2.95 3.26
C LYS A 118 -25.15 3.21 4.71
N TYR A 119 -24.78 2.34 5.63
CA TYR A 119 -25.09 2.47 7.05
C TYR A 119 -24.05 3.29 7.81
N GLN A 120 -22.98 3.75 7.13
CA GLN A 120 -21.92 4.54 7.71
C GLN A 120 -22.08 6.05 7.43
N LYS A 121 -21.44 6.88 8.27
CA LYS A 121 -21.33 8.32 8.03
C LYS A 121 -20.57 8.59 6.73
N GLN A 122 -20.83 9.72 6.10
CA GLN A 122 -20.23 10.08 4.81
C GLN A 122 -18.69 9.99 4.79
N GLU A 123 -18.04 10.40 5.88
CA GLU A 123 -16.58 10.40 6.02
C GLU A 123 -15.97 8.98 6.09
N THR A 124 -16.76 8.00 6.51
CA THR A 124 -16.31 6.63 6.76
C THR A 124 -17.00 5.59 5.89
N ARG A 125 -17.85 6.02 4.96
CA ARG A 125 -18.69 5.10 4.15
C ARG A 125 -17.91 4.26 3.14
N ILE A 126 -16.76 4.77 2.64
CA ILE A 126 -15.93 4.03 1.67
C ILE A 126 -15.31 2.81 2.37
N LYS A 127 -15.57 1.63 1.83
CA LYS A 127 -15.16 0.38 2.46
C LYS A 127 -13.66 0.15 2.47
N LEU A 128 -12.96 0.50 1.39
CA LEU A 128 -11.50 0.45 1.34
C LEU A 128 -10.90 1.75 1.88
N LYS A 129 -10.08 1.64 2.90
CA LYS A 129 -9.27 2.75 3.45
C LYS A 129 -7.80 2.51 3.09
N PRO A 130 -7.28 3.07 1.99
CA PRO A 130 -5.86 2.99 1.65
C PRO A 130 -5.00 3.80 2.62
N VAL A 131 -3.67 3.67 2.49
CA VAL A 131 -2.71 4.52 3.20
C VAL A 131 -2.89 6.01 2.82
N LYS A 132 -2.37 6.91 3.65
CA LYS A 132 -2.68 8.35 3.66
C LYS A 132 -2.74 9.03 2.29
N ASN A 133 -1.69 8.95 1.49
CA ASN A 133 -1.64 9.63 0.17
C ASN A 133 -2.63 9.01 -0.83
N ASP A 134 -2.69 7.69 -0.85
CA ASP A 134 -3.62 6.95 -1.68
C ASP A 134 -5.07 7.14 -1.25
N LYS A 135 -5.34 7.27 0.07
CA LYS A 135 -6.67 7.56 0.61
C LYS A 135 -7.25 8.83 0.03
N LYS A 136 -6.43 9.90 -0.08
CA LYS A 136 -6.87 11.16 -0.67
C LYS A 136 -7.17 10.99 -2.16
N ALA A 137 -6.27 10.34 -2.90
CA ALA A 137 -6.46 10.09 -4.33
C ALA A 137 -7.68 9.18 -4.59
N PHE A 138 -7.82 8.10 -3.82
CA PHE A 138 -8.93 7.16 -3.94
C PHE A 138 -10.29 7.82 -3.60
N GLY A 139 -10.33 8.60 -2.51
CA GLY A 139 -11.53 9.36 -2.13
C GLY A 139 -11.99 10.33 -3.20
N LYS A 140 -11.06 11.02 -3.85
CA LYS A 140 -11.36 11.96 -4.93
C LYS A 140 -11.94 11.33 -6.20
N LEU A 141 -11.77 10.02 -6.41
CA LEU A 141 -12.41 9.31 -7.53
C LEU A 141 -13.93 9.14 -7.37
N PHE A 142 -14.46 9.38 -6.18
CA PHE A 142 -15.91 9.42 -5.91
C PHE A 142 -16.53 10.79 -6.12
N ASP A 143 -15.69 11.82 -6.34
CA ASP A 143 -16.10 13.19 -6.62
C ASP A 143 -16.11 13.45 -8.15
N ALA A 144 -16.29 14.71 -8.58
CA ALA A 144 -16.25 15.09 -9.98
C ALA A 144 -14.86 14.87 -10.59
N ASP A 145 -14.79 14.61 -11.92
CA ASP A 145 -13.56 14.23 -12.61
C ASP A 145 -12.46 15.30 -12.55
N ASP A 146 -12.82 16.58 -12.46
CA ASP A 146 -11.88 17.70 -12.33
C ASP A 146 -11.20 17.75 -10.94
N GLU A 147 -11.75 17.05 -9.97
CA GLU A 147 -11.16 16.92 -8.63
C GLU A 147 -10.17 15.77 -8.51
N HIS A 148 -10.04 14.91 -9.52
CA HIS A 148 -9.12 13.76 -9.49
C HIS A 148 -7.67 14.20 -9.37
N ILE A 149 -6.90 13.55 -8.48
CA ILE A 149 -5.48 13.87 -8.26
C ILE A 149 -4.65 13.31 -9.41
N ARG A 150 -4.14 14.18 -10.26
CA ARG A 150 -3.28 13.80 -11.40
C ARG A 150 -1.94 13.26 -10.94
N GLY A 151 -1.39 12.27 -11.69
CA GLY A 151 -0.08 11.68 -11.44
C GLY A 151 -0.03 10.61 -10.34
N SER A 152 -1.13 10.36 -9.62
CA SER A 152 -1.26 9.24 -8.71
C SER A 152 -1.46 7.93 -9.49
N ASN A 153 -0.79 6.83 -9.06
CA ASN A 153 -1.05 5.50 -9.61
C ASN A 153 -2.53 5.09 -9.45
N ILE A 154 -3.17 5.51 -8.36
CA ILE A 154 -4.61 5.33 -8.11
C ILE A 154 -5.42 5.90 -9.28
N THR A 155 -5.20 7.17 -9.60
CA THR A 155 -5.94 7.87 -10.67
C THR A 155 -5.57 7.33 -12.05
N ASN A 156 -4.28 7.07 -12.31
CA ASN A 156 -3.83 6.54 -13.60
C ASN A 156 -4.45 5.17 -13.90
N ASN A 157 -4.49 4.30 -12.90
CA ASN A 157 -5.04 2.95 -13.06
C ASN A 157 -6.58 2.96 -13.14
N TYR A 158 -7.24 3.87 -12.40
CA TYR A 158 -8.67 4.12 -12.57
C TYR A 158 -9.00 4.57 -14.00
N ASN A 159 -8.27 5.56 -14.53
CA ASN A 159 -8.47 6.07 -15.90
C ASN A 159 -8.25 4.97 -16.94
N TYR A 160 -7.21 4.14 -16.75
CA TYR A 160 -6.98 2.99 -17.61
C TYR A 160 -8.19 2.05 -17.67
N PHE A 161 -8.77 1.69 -16.51
CA PHE A 161 -9.96 0.85 -16.48
C PHE A 161 -11.17 1.54 -17.12
N TYR A 162 -11.37 2.82 -16.82
CA TYR A 162 -12.44 3.62 -17.41
C TYR A 162 -12.38 3.61 -18.93
N GLU A 163 -11.21 3.92 -19.52
CA GLU A 163 -10.99 3.91 -20.97
C GLU A 163 -11.06 2.50 -21.57
N ARG A 164 -10.60 1.50 -20.84
CA ARG A 164 -10.59 0.11 -21.32
C ARG A 164 -12.01 -0.47 -21.40
N ILE A 165 -12.83 -0.22 -20.39
CA ILE A 165 -14.23 -0.68 -20.35
C ILE A 165 -15.04 -0.04 -21.48
N GLN A 166 -14.79 1.25 -21.80
CA GLN A 166 -15.46 1.92 -22.91
C GLN A 166 -15.28 1.22 -24.27
N LYS A 167 -14.24 0.45 -24.46
CA LYS A 167 -14.01 -0.33 -25.71
C LYS A 167 -14.95 -1.51 -25.86
N GLN A 168 -15.63 -1.91 -24.80
CA GLN A 168 -16.65 -2.97 -24.79
C GLN A 168 -16.18 -4.30 -25.43
N GLU A 169 -14.95 -4.73 -25.11
CA GLU A 169 -14.43 -6.04 -25.58
C GLU A 169 -15.26 -7.22 -25.06
N ILE A 170 -15.87 -7.04 -23.90
CA ILE A 170 -16.94 -7.80 -23.29
C ILE A 170 -17.94 -6.81 -22.72
N SER A 171 -19.20 -7.24 -22.54
CA SER A 171 -20.20 -6.37 -21.90
C SER A 171 -19.83 -6.07 -20.45
N ILE A 172 -20.41 -5.00 -19.89
CA ILE A 172 -20.14 -4.63 -18.50
C ILE A 172 -20.70 -5.67 -17.53
N ASP A 173 -21.78 -6.34 -17.89
CA ASP A 173 -22.38 -7.45 -17.12
C ASP A 173 -21.44 -8.67 -17.12
N GLU A 174 -20.87 -9.03 -18.29
CA GLU A 174 -19.88 -10.10 -18.38
C GLU A 174 -18.60 -9.75 -17.60
N LEU A 175 -18.17 -8.48 -17.61
CA LEU A 175 -17.01 -8.04 -16.82
C LEU A 175 -17.27 -8.22 -15.31
N PHE A 176 -18.47 -7.87 -14.84
CA PHE A 176 -18.84 -8.10 -13.45
C PHE A 176 -18.89 -9.59 -13.12
N ASP A 177 -19.44 -10.40 -14.01
CA ASP A 177 -19.45 -11.86 -13.91
C ASP A 177 -18.01 -12.41 -13.79
N ALA A 178 -17.08 -11.91 -14.61
CA ALA A 178 -15.67 -12.31 -14.54
C ALA A 178 -15.03 -11.95 -13.18
N ILE A 179 -15.34 -10.78 -12.63
CA ILE A 179 -14.89 -10.39 -11.29
C ILE A 179 -15.44 -11.33 -10.22
N CYS A 180 -16.72 -11.75 -10.34
CA CYS A 180 -17.33 -12.71 -9.42
C CYS A 180 -16.70 -14.12 -9.50
N ARG A 181 -16.00 -14.44 -10.59
CA ARG A 181 -15.26 -15.70 -10.76
C ARG A 181 -13.81 -15.65 -10.28
N LEU A 182 -13.36 -14.50 -9.74
CA LEU A 182 -12.06 -14.40 -9.09
C LEU A 182 -12.07 -15.15 -7.75
N GLU A 183 -11.12 -16.05 -7.57
CA GLU A 183 -10.92 -16.81 -6.32
C GLU A 183 -9.65 -16.38 -5.60
N ILE A 184 -9.71 -16.33 -4.29
CA ILE A 184 -8.60 -16.01 -3.41
C ILE A 184 -8.42 -17.07 -2.33
N ILE A 185 -7.22 -17.14 -1.76
CA ILE A 185 -7.02 -17.75 -0.47
C ILE A 185 -7.10 -16.64 0.59
N SER A 186 -8.20 -16.60 1.32
CA SER A 186 -8.37 -15.70 2.47
C SER A 186 -7.67 -16.30 3.68
N ILE A 187 -6.66 -15.62 4.21
CA ILE A 187 -5.90 -16.02 5.40
C ILE A 187 -6.23 -15.04 6.51
N ARG A 188 -6.89 -15.55 7.55
CA ARG A 188 -7.21 -14.79 8.75
C ARG A 188 -6.22 -15.11 9.86
N LEU A 189 -5.58 -14.06 10.39
CA LEU A 189 -4.72 -14.17 11.56
C LEU A 189 -5.56 -14.07 12.83
N GLU A 190 -5.18 -14.88 13.82
CA GLU A 190 -5.79 -14.93 15.16
C GLU A 190 -4.85 -14.26 16.18
N ASN A 191 -5.32 -14.06 17.40
CA ASN A 191 -4.57 -13.33 18.45
C ASN A 191 -3.21 -13.96 18.79
N ASP A 192 -3.06 -15.27 18.61
CA ASP A 192 -1.83 -16.01 18.90
C ASP A 192 -0.83 -15.99 17.73
N ASP A 193 -1.25 -15.51 16.56
CA ASP A 193 -0.38 -15.39 15.40
C ASP A 193 0.48 -14.13 15.49
N ASN A 194 1.73 -14.23 15.03
CA ASN A 194 2.60 -13.07 14.87
C ASN A 194 2.47 -12.50 13.46
N PRO A 195 1.76 -11.36 13.25
CA PRO A 195 1.53 -10.80 11.92
C PRO A 195 2.83 -10.47 11.19
N GLN A 196 3.88 -10.05 11.93
CA GLN A 196 5.16 -9.69 11.36
C GLN A 196 5.89 -10.90 10.78
N LEU A 197 5.98 -12.02 11.50
CA LEU A 197 6.62 -13.24 11.00
C LEU A 197 5.89 -13.79 9.76
N ILE A 198 4.56 -13.72 9.76
CA ILE A 198 3.74 -14.15 8.63
C ILE A 198 3.96 -13.22 7.43
N PHE A 199 3.98 -11.91 7.65
CA PHE A 199 4.27 -10.92 6.62
C PHE A 199 5.67 -11.12 6.01
N GLU A 200 6.71 -11.33 6.84
CA GLU A 200 8.07 -11.63 6.39
C GLU A 200 8.11 -12.90 5.52
N SER A 201 7.40 -13.95 5.95
CA SER A 201 7.31 -15.22 5.22
C SER A 201 6.64 -15.09 3.86
N LEU A 202 5.52 -14.37 3.79
CA LEU A 202 4.74 -14.19 2.56
C LEU A 202 5.47 -13.30 1.54
N ASN A 203 6.12 -12.24 2.01
CA ASN A 203 6.85 -11.32 1.14
C ASN A 203 8.18 -11.90 0.63
N SER A 204 8.64 -13.02 1.16
CA SER A 204 9.81 -13.74 0.61
C SER A 204 9.55 -14.33 -0.78
N THR A 205 8.28 -14.46 -1.18
CA THR A 205 7.85 -15.09 -2.46
C THR A 205 7.15 -14.13 -3.42
N GLY A 206 6.95 -12.85 -3.03
CA GLY A 206 6.20 -11.84 -3.81
C GLY A 206 7.08 -10.75 -4.43
N LEU A 207 6.44 -9.61 -4.79
CA LEU A 207 7.16 -8.40 -5.20
C LEU A 207 8.03 -7.92 -4.04
N ASP A 208 9.35 -7.86 -4.26
CA ASP A 208 10.33 -7.51 -3.23
C ASP A 208 9.99 -6.15 -2.60
N LEU A 209 9.74 -6.17 -1.29
CA LEU A 209 9.69 -4.97 -0.49
C LEU A 209 11.10 -4.38 -0.38
N SER A 210 11.19 -3.05 -0.42
CA SER A 210 12.44 -2.39 -0.09
C SER A 210 12.87 -2.72 1.35
N GLU A 211 14.15 -2.67 1.64
CA GLU A 211 14.65 -2.86 3.01
C GLU A 211 14.04 -1.82 3.97
N GLY A 212 13.83 -0.58 3.49
CA GLY A 212 13.14 0.48 4.25
C GLY A 212 11.69 0.13 4.58
N ASP A 213 10.94 -0.48 3.64
CA ASP A 213 9.57 -0.94 3.91
C ASP A 213 9.52 -2.05 4.96
N LYS A 214 10.46 -3.01 4.88
CA LYS A 214 10.57 -4.09 5.88
C LYS A 214 10.85 -3.51 7.26
N ILE A 215 11.71 -2.49 7.36
CA ILE A 215 12.04 -1.82 8.62
C ILE A 215 10.84 -1.03 9.15
N ARG A 216 10.11 -0.30 8.30
CA ARG A 216 8.87 0.37 8.71
C ARG A 216 7.87 -0.62 9.30
N ASN A 217 7.69 -1.75 8.65
CA ASN A 217 6.79 -2.80 9.12
C ASN A 217 7.28 -3.38 10.46
N PHE A 218 8.59 -3.63 10.62
CA PHE A 218 9.17 -4.10 11.87
C PHE A 218 8.90 -3.14 13.03
N ILE A 219 9.03 -1.85 12.79
CA ILE A 219 8.85 -0.81 13.81
C ILE A 219 7.36 -0.64 14.18
N LEU A 220 6.46 -0.65 13.22
CA LEU A 220 5.07 -0.20 13.43
C LEU A 220 4.05 -1.32 13.58
N MET A 221 4.27 -2.49 12.97
CA MET A 221 3.23 -3.53 12.86
C MET A 221 2.77 -4.09 14.20
N GLY A 222 3.65 -4.18 15.20
CA GLY A 222 3.33 -4.71 16.54
C GLY A 222 2.61 -3.71 17.46
N LEU A 223 2.38 -2.48 17.01
CA LEU A 223 1.79 -1.42 17.84
C LEU A 223 0.26 -1.37 17.70
N PRO A 224 -0.47 -0.90 18.72
CA PRO A 224 -1.89 -0.57 18.59
C PRO A 224 -2.12 0.47 17.47
N SER A 225 -3.24 0.35 16.72
CA SER A 225 -3.52 1.19 15.52
C SER A 225 -3.37 2.69 15.76
N GLN A 226 -3.79 3.21 16.93
CA GLN A 226 -3.62 4.63 17.27
C GLN A 226 -2.14 5.02 17.42
N GLN A 227 -1.32 4.15 18.01
CA GLN A 227 0.13 4.39 18.13
C GLN A 227 0.83 4.26 16.78
N GLN A 228 0.39 3.34 15.93
CA GLN A 228 0.91 3.23 14.56
C GLN A 228 0.73 4.55 13.80
N GLU A 229 -0.47 5.13 13.80
CA GLU A 229 -0.75 6.41 13.14
C GLU A 229 0.08 7.55 13.76
N LEU A 230 0.14 7.62 15.09
CA LEU A 230 0.91 8.65 15.81
C LEU A 230 2.41 8.58 15.48
N TYR A 231 3.02 7.39 15.55
CA TYR A 231 4.46 7.23 15.32
C TYR A 231 4.82 7.35 13.84
N TYR A 232 3.95 6.92 12.96
CA TYR A 232 4.11 7.17 11.54
C TYR A 232 4.16 8.66 11.25
N GLU A 233 3.19 9.46 11.72
CA GLU A 233 3.13 10.90 11.46
C GLU A 233 4.23 11.69 12.19
N LYS A 234 4.50 11.34 13.45
CA LYS A 234 5.49 12.07 14.28
C LYS A 234 6.92 11.82 13.80
N TYR A 235 7.22 10.59 13.36
CA TYR A 235 8.58 10.16 13.08
C TYR A 235 8.77 9.65 11.66
N TRP A 236 8.11 8.56 11.27
CA TRP A 236 8.46 7.81 10.07
C TRP A 236 8.22 8.60 8.78
N ASN A 237 7.07 9.25 8.64
CA ASN A 237 6.78 10.10 7.48
C ASN A 237 7.85 11.20 7.29
N ARG A 238 8.32 11.78 8.40
CA ARG A 238 9.40 12.79 8.35
C ARG A 238 10.75 12.18 7.97
N ILE A 239 11.02 10.95 8.42
CA ILE A 239 12.23 10.23 8.00
C ILE A 239 12.17 10.01 6.49
N GLU A 240 11.04 9.53 5.94
CA GLU A 240 10.84 9.36 4.50
C GLU A 240 11.08 10.67 3.74
N GLU A 241 10.51 11.78 4.19
CA GLU A 241 10.69 13.10 3.57
C GLU A 241 12.14 13.59 3.62
N HIS A 242 12.81 13.45 4.76
CA HIS A 242 14.21 13.86 4.93
C HIS A 242 15.19 13.03 4.10
N THR A 243 14.90 11.74 3.91
CA THR A 243 15.75 10.82 3.14
C THR A 243 15.45 10.82 1.64
N GLY A 244 14.51 11.67 1.19
CA GLY A 244 14.07 11.70 -0.22
C GLY A 244 13.40 10.39 -0.64
N TYR A 245 12.75 9.70 0.30
CA TYR A 245 12.09 8.40 0.15
C TYR A 245 13.03 7.22 -0.12
N ASP A 246 14.34 7.41 -0.05
CA ASP A 246 15.32 6.31 -0.05
C ASP A 246 15.75 5.94 1.38
N VAL A 247 14.78 5.41 2.14
CA VAL A 247 15.02 4.99 3.52
C VAL A 247 16.01 3.83 3.60
N SER A 248 16.07 2.97 2.58
CA SER A 248 17.01 1.84 2.56
C SER A 248 18.47 2.31 2.58
N ALA A 249 18.81 3.28 1.73
CA ALA A 249 20.16 3.86 1.72
C ALA A 249 20.46 4.58 3.05
N PHE A 250 19.53 5.38 3.55
CA PHE A 250 19.67 6.07 4.83
C PHE A 250 19.95 5.09 5.99
N ILE A 251 19.17 4.02 6.13
CA ILE A 251 19.36 3.05 7.22
C ILE A 251 20.71 2.32 7.07
N ARG A 252 21.14 2.04 5.84
CA ARG A 252 22.46 1.47 5.59
C ARG A 252 23.56 2.37 6.13
N ASP A 253 23.47 3.67 5.83
CA ASP A 253 24.43 4.67 6.29
C ASP A 253 24.38 4.85 7.81
N TYR A 254 23.16 4.89 8.39
CA TYR A 254 22.96 4.92 9.84
C TYR A 254 23.63 3.73 10.55
N LEU A 255 23.40 2.50 10.06
CA LEU A 255 24.04 1.31 10.62
C LEU A 255 25.55 1.33 10.47
N SER A 256 26.07 1.84 9.33
CA SER A 256 27.51 1.98 9.12
C SER A 256 28.17 2.86 10.19
N VAL A 257 27.49 3.96 10.57
CA VAL A 257 27.96 4.83 11.66
C VAL A 257 27.89 4.13 13.02
N LYS A 258 26.81 3.38 13.27
CA LYS A 258 26.58 2.73 14.57
C LYS A 258 27.45 1.49 14.81
N GLN A 259 27.67 0.70 13.78
CA GLN A 259 28.38 -0.59 13.85
C GLN A 259 29.82 -0.50 13.37
N GLN A 260 30.21 0.63 12.74
CA GLN A 260 31.52 0.83 12.09
C GLN A 260 31.81 -0.23 10.99
N GLU A 261 30.74 -0.81 10.43
CA GLU A 261 30.78 -1.78 9.35
C GLU A 261 29.66 -1.44 8.35
N ILE A 262 29.94 -1.57 7.05
CA ILE A 262 28.97 -1.26 5.99
C ILE A 262 28.11 -2.49 5.71
N PRO A 263 26.79 -2.45 6.01
CA PRO A 263 25.90 -3.56 5.73
C PRO A 263 25.80 -3.87 4.24
N ALA A 264 25.71 -5.16 3.90
CA ALA A 264 25.38 -5.56 2.54
C ALA A 264 23.94 -5.14 2.19
N GLN A 265 23.73 -4.66 0.95
CA GLN A 265 22.44 -4.08 0.52
C GLN A 265 21.22 -4.99 0.76
N LYS A 266 21.37 -6.30 0.62
CA LYS A 266 20.31 -7.29 0.86
C LYS A 266 20.17 -7.72 2.34
N ARG A 267 20.94 -7.14 3.24
CA ARG A 267 20.98 -7.49 4.66
C ARG A 267 20.60 -6.34 5.59
N ILE A 268 20.31 -5.16 5.05
CA ILE A 268 20.04 -3.94 5.82
C ILE A 268 18.94 -4.18 6.87
N TYR A 269 17.84 -4.77 6.48
CA TYR A 269 16.73 -5.10 7.40
C TYR A 269 17.15 -6.05 8.52
N ARG A 270 17.87 -7.12 8.17
CA ARG A 270 18.34 -8.11 9.15
C ARG A 270 19.32 -7.47 10.14
N ASP A 271 20.30 -6.77 9.64
CA ASP A 271 21.33 -6.13 10.44
C ASP A 271 20.71 -5.03 11.34
N PHE A 272 19.70 -4.30 10.85
CA PHE A 272 18.92 -3.35 11.66
C PHE A 272 18.14 -4.04 12.79
N LYS A 273 17.45 -5.14 12.49
CA LYS A 273 16.70 -5.91 13.47
C LYS A 273 17.61 -6.49 14.57
N GLU A 274 18.79 -7.02 14.17
CA GLU A 274 19.80 -7.51 15.10
C GLU A 274 20.36 -6.38 15.98
N TYR A 275 20.64 -5.20 15.40
CA TYR A 275 21.09 -4.02 16.13
C TYR A 275 20.07 -3.57 17.19
N VAL A 276 18.81 -3.38 16.80
CA VAL A 276 17.77 -2.91 17.71
C VAL A 276 17.53 -3.91 18.85
N ASN A 277 17.48 -5.20 18.54
CA ASN A 277 17.24 -6.25 19.54
C ASN A 277 18.43 -6.39 20.51
N SER A 278 19.67 -6.30 20.01
CA SER A 278 20.87 -6.43 20.86
C SER A 278 21.09 -5.22 21.76
N ALA A 279 20.77 -4.04 21.27
CA ALA A 279 20.92 -2.79 22.03
C ALA A 279 19.76 -2.53 23.00
N ASN A 280 18.68 -3.32 22.92
CA ASN A 280 17.46 -3.18 23.73
C ASN A 280 16.96 -1.72 23.83
N ILE A 281 16.94 -1.02 22.70
CA ILE A 281 16.57 0.39 22.62
C ILE A 281 15.04 0.53 22.72
N GLU A 282 14.57 1.43 23.57
CA GLU A 282 13.16 1.79 23.62
C GLU A 282 12.73 2.40 22.27
N LEU A 283 11.56 2.02 21.78
CA LEU A 283 11.09 2.36 20.43
C LEU A 283 11.05 3.87 20.16
N GLU A 284 10.57 4.66 21.12
CA GLU A 284 10.47 6.11 20.93
C GLU A 284 11.85 6.77 20.89
N ILE A 285 12.79 6.27 21.68
CA ILE A 285 14.21 6.71 21.66
C ILE A 285 14.85 6.39 20.31
N LEU A 286 14.61 5.18 19.78
CA LEU A 286 15.08 4.77 18.45
C LEU A 286 14.53 5.69 17.36
N LEU A 287 13.24 5.97 17.38
CA LEU A 287 12.58 6.81 16.38
C LEU A 287 13.06 8.27 16.43
N ASP A 288 13.24 8.82 17.63
CA ASP A 288 13.84 10.15 17.82
C ASP A 288 15.27 10.20 17.28
N GLU A 289 16.06 9.18 17.53
CA GLU A 289 17.42 9.08 17.03
C GLU A 289 17.44 8.99 15.50
N LEU A 290 16.65 8.07 14.92
CA LEU A 290 16.54 7.94 13.46
C LEU A 290 16.12 9.27 12.80
N LEU A 291 15.16 9.99 13.39
CA LEU A 291 14.73 11.29 12.86
C LEU A 291 15.86 12.35 12.94
N LYS A 292 16.66 12.34 14.00
CA LYS A 292 17.83 13.23 14.11
C LYS A 292 18.87 12.94 13.00
N TYR A 293 19.15 11.66 12.77
CA TYR A 293 20.07 11.24 11.69
C TYR A 293 19.48 11.54 10.30
N ALA A 294 18.19 11.32 10.09
CA ALA A 294 17.53 11.63 8.83
C ALA A 294 17.60 13.14 8.48
N LYS A 295 17.44 14.02 9.48
CA LYS A 295 17.64 15.48 9.29
C LYS A 295 19.06 15.82 8.84
N ARG A 296 20.08 15.18 9.44
CA ARG A 296 21.48 15.37 9.02
C ARG A 296 21.72 14.80 7.62
N TYR A 297 21.14 13.64 7.34
CA TYR A 297 21.18 13.01 6.02
C TYR A 297 20.57 13.90 4.93
N ALA A 298 19.47 14.61 5.24
CA ALA A 298 18.87 15.60 4.34
C ALA A 298 19.84 16.73 3.97
N ILE A 299 20.66 17.19 4.92
CA ILE A 299 21.70 18.20 4.68
C ILE A 299 22.74 17.65 3.70
N LEU A 300 23.20 16.41 3.89
CA LEU A 300 24.15 15.76 2.97
C LEU A 300 23.59 15.59 1.56
N LEU A 301 22.28 15.36 1.43
CA LEU A 301 21.63 15.22 0.12
C LEU A 301 21.40 16.56 -0.59
N ARG A 302 20.97 17.60 0.15
CA ARG A 302 20.42 18.83 -0.43
C ARG A 302 21.32 20.04 -0.29
N GLY A 303 22.38 19.95 0.52
CA GLY A 303 23.25 21.07 0.88
C GLY A 303 22.82 21.77 2.17
N CYS A 304 23.62 22.77 2.57
CA CYS A 304 23.42 23.58 3.78
C CYS A 304 23.51 25.07 3.43
N PRO A 305 22.44 25.70 2.93
CA PRO A 305 22.46 27.09 2.46
C PRO A 305 22.90 28.09 3.52
N ASP A 306 22.63 27.79 4.79
CA ASP A 306 22.96 28.65 5.93
C ASP A 306 24.45 28.62 6.31
N ASN A 307 25.21 27.66 5.75
CA ASN A 307 26.66 27.53 5.98
C ASN A 307 27.39 27.30 4.66
N ARG A 308 27.90 28.38 4.07
CA ARG A 308 28.60 28.37 2.76
C ARG A 308 29.79 27.42 2.68
N THR A 309 30.56 27.27 3.77
CA THR A 309 31.71 26.37 3.79
C THR A 309 31.26 24.92 3.76
N LEU A 310 30.29 24.55 4.59
CA LEU A 310 29.72 23.22 4.63
C LEU A 310 29.01 22.89 3.31
N ASP A 311 28.24 23.82 2.76
CA ASP A 311 27.55 23.65 1.48
C ASP A 311 28.54 23.36 0.33
N ALA A 312 29.67 24.09 0.27
CA ALA A 312 30.70 23.86 -0.72
C ALA A 312 31.36 22.47 -0.57
N CYS A 313 31.55 21.99 0.67
CA CYS A 313 32.07 20.65 0.93
C CYS A 313 31.07 19.58 0.48
N ILE A 314 29.79 19.71 0.84
CA ILE A 314 28.75 18.80 0.45
C ILE A 314 28.58 18.73 -1.08
N TYR A 315 28.62 19.91 -1.75
CA TYR A 315 28.56 19.97 -3.21
C TYR A 315 29.71 19.18 -3.86
N ARG A 316 30.94 19.31 -3.33
CA ARG A 316 32.12 18.54 -3.83
C ARG A 316 31.96 17.04 -3.59
N LEU A 317 31.51 16.63 -2.39
CA LEU A 317 31.21 15.24 -2.04
C LEU A 317 30.19 14.61 -3.00
N ASN A 318 29.08 15.30 -3.25
CA ASN A 318 28.03 14.81 -4.13
C ASN A 318 28.47 14.67 -5.59
N ARG A 319 29.46 15.46 -6.03
CA ARG A 319 30.07 15.35 -7.37
C ARG A 319 30.97 14.12 -7.54
N LEU A 320 31.46 13.53 -6.47
CA LEU A 320 32.26 12.31 -6.54
C LEU A 320 31.46 11.06 -6.93
N GLU A 321 30.14 11.17 -6.97
CA GLU A 321 29.19 10.08 -7.32
C GLU A 321 29.45 8.74 -6.61
N THR A 322 30.20 8.77 -5.50
CA THR A 322 30.52 7.58 -4.72
C THR A 322 29.66 7.51 -3.49
N ASN A 323 28.85 6.46 -3.37
CA ASN A 323 28.11 6.17 -2.15
C ASN A 323 29.01 6.00 -0.90
N ARG A 324 30.31 5.87 -1.09
CA ARG A 324 31.32 5.74 -0.02
C ARG A 324 31.66 7.06 0.64
N ALA A 325 31.56 8.19 -0.06
CA ALA A 325 31.93 9.50 0.47
C ALA A 325 30.95 10.02 1.54
N ARG A 326 29.72 9.51 1.58
CA ARG A 326 28.69 9.91 2.55
C ARG A 326 28.94 9.40 3.97
N HIS A 327 29.84 8.44 4.15
CA HIS A 327 30.16 7.83 5.46
C HIS A 327 31.24 8.56 6.25
N LEU A 328 31.93 9.54 5.65
CA LEU A 328 33.15 10.09 6.23
C LEU A 328 32.95 11.32 7.14
N ASP A 329 31.74 11.93 7.20
CA ASP A 329 31.52 13.24 7.83
C ASP A 329 30.30 13.31 8.78
N VAL A 330 30.02 12.25 9.54
CA VAL A 330 28.92 12.28 10.54
C VAL A 330 29.46 12.22 11.96
#